data_c7447248a88e338e62eb84a3acd6feba
#
_entry.id   c7447248a88e338e62eb84a3acd6feba
#
_cell.length_a   1.000
_cell.length_b   1.000
_cell.length_c   1.000
_cell.angle_alpha   90.00
_cell.angle_beta   90.00
_cell.angle_gamma   90.00
#
_symmetry.space_group_name_H-M   'P 1'
#
loop_
_entity.id
_entity.type
_entity.pdbx_description
1 polymer ?
#
loop_
_entity_poly.entity_id
_entity_poly.type
_entity_poly.pdbx_seq_one_letter_code
_entity_poly.pdbx_strand_id
1 'polypeptide(L)'
;MPNIKSAIKRARQNEKRRMHRASQKSALKTAIKKYLKALEAGDLQAAEPLLREACRKLDKAVTKGLIHKNAAARKKSRLMQKFNKAVQQSGQTEQATA
;
A
#
# COMPACT_ATOMS: atom_id res chain seq x y z
N MET A 1 5.74 23.99 -37.61
CA MET A 1 5.59 22.55 -37.67
C MET A 1 4.57 22.08 -36.64
N PRO A 2 3.43 21.53 -37.06
CA PRO A 2 2.39 21.10 -36.10
C PRO A 2 2.84 19.98 -35.18
N ASN A 3 3.80 19.16 -35.62
CA ASN A 3 4.30 18.03 -34.81
C ASN A 3 5.04 18.45 -33.57
N ILE A 4 5.68 19.62 -33.56
CA ILE A 4 6.44 20.12 -32.39
C ILE A 4 5.50 20.51 -31.25
N LYS A 5 4.43 21.22 -31.56
CA LYS A 5 3.41 21.62 -30.57
C LYS A 5 2.72 20.40 -29.96
N SER A 6 2.39 19.42 -30.80
CA SER A 6 1.79 18.15 -30.39
C SER A 6 2.73 17.38 -29.45
N ALA A 7 4.02 17.30 -29.79
CA ALA A 7 5.03 16.63 -29.00
C ALA A 7 5.23 17.30 -27.63
N ILE A 8 5.26 18.65 -27.61
CA ILE A 8 5.36 19.42 -26.35
C ILE A 8 4.15 19.15 -25.45
N LYS A 9 2.95 19.18 -26.03
CA LYS A 9 1.71 18.90 -25.29
C LYS A 9 1.72 17.50 -24.70
N ARG A 10 2.12 16.48 -25.48
CA ARG A 10 2.24 15.10 -25.01
C ARG A 10 3.28 14.97 -23.92
N ALA A 11 4.43 15.62 -24.04
CA ALA A 11 5.48 15.60 -23.03
C ALA A 11 4.98 16.18 -21.71
N ARG A 12 4.25 17.30 -21.73
CA ARG A 12 3.66 17.89 -20.53
C ARG A 12 2.63 16.98 -19.90
N GLN A 13 1.76 16.36 -20.70
CA GLN A 13 0.75 15.43 -20.18
C GLN A 13 1.41 14.18 -19.58
N ASN A 14 2.43 13.64 -20.23
CA ASN A 14 3.15 12.48 -19.75
C ASN A 14 3.88 12.78 -18.44
N GLU A 15 4.45 13.97 -18.31
CA GLU A 15 5.11 14.40 -17.08
C GLU A 15 4.11 14.55 -15.93
N LYS A 16 2.97 15.17 -16.16
CA LYS A 16 1.90 15.28 -15.17
C LYS A 16 1.41 13.91 -14.71
N ARG A 17 1.20 12.98 -15.65
CA ARG A 17 0.78 11.61 -15.34
C ARG A 17 1.85 10.89 -14.53
N ARG A 18 3.13 11.06 -14.88
CA ARG A 18 4.24 10.45 -14.15
C ARG A 18 4.31 10.96 -12.73
N MET A 19 4.20 12.28 -12.53
CA MET A 19 4.19 12.89 -11.19
C MET A 19 3.00 12.40 -10.37
N HIS A 20 1.82 12.30 -10.97
CA HIS A 20 0.62 11.82 -10.31
C HIS A 20 0.77 10.36 -9.88
N ARG A 21 1.31 9.50 -10.76
CA ARG A 21 1.60 8.10 -10.44
C ARG A 21 2.63 7.96 -9.34
N ALA A 22 3.69 8.75 -9.38
CA ALA A 22 4.73 8.76 -8.36
C ALA A 22 4.15 9.16 -6.99
N SER A 23 3.30 10.18 -6.97
CA SER A 23 2.59 10.62 -5.77
C SER A 23 1.70 9.51 -5.20
N GLN A 24 0.95 8.82 -6.05
CA GLN A 24 0.08 7.71 -5.63
C GLN A 24 0.88 6.54 -5.08
N LYS A 25 2.01 6.18 -5.73
CA LYS A 25 2.90 5.13 -5.25
C LYS A 25 3.52 5.50 -3.91
N SER A 26 3.92 6.75 -3.75
CA SER A 26 4.48 7.26 -2.50
C SER A 26 3.46 7.18 -1.35
N ALA A 27 2.22 7.56 -1.60
CA ALA A 27 1.13 7.45 -0.63
C ALA A 27 0.89 6.00 -0.21
N LEU A 28 0.95 5.06 -1.16
CA LEU A 28 0.81 3.64 -0.90
C LEU A 28 1.95 3.13 0.00
N LYS A 29 3.19 3.48 -0.32
CA LYS A 29 4.36 3.11 0.49
C LYS A 29 4.26 3.66 1.91
N THR A 30 3.79 4.90 2.05
CA THR A 30 3.59 5.53 3.35
C THR A 30 2.57 4.78 4.19
N ALA A 31 1.45 4.37 3.59
CA ALA A 31 0.42 3.59 4.28
C ALA A 31 0.97 2.24 4.76
N ILE A 32 1.74 1.55 3.93
CA ILE A 32 2.38 0.28 4.28
C ILE A 32 3.39 0.48 5.41
N LYS A 33 4.20 1.53 5.35
CA LYS A 33 5.17 1.84 6.41
C LYS A 33 4.50 2.10 7.75
N LYS A 34 3.41 2.86 7.77
CA LYS A 34 2.65 3.14 8.99
C LYS A 34 2.14 1.85 9.62
N TYR A 35 1.61 0.95 8.80
CA TYR A 35 1.15 -0.36 9.25
C TYR A 35 2.29 -1.18 9.85
N LEU A 36 3.42 -1.28 9.16
CA LEU A 36 4.57 -2.04 9.63
C LEU A 36 5.13 -1.48 10.93
N LYS A 37 5.18 -0.17 11.08
CA LYS A 37 5.60 0.49 12.33
C LYS A 37 4.69 0.12 13.48
N ALA A 38 3.38 0.13 13.28
CA ALA A 38 2.41 -0.24 14.30
C ALA A 38 2.59 -1.70 14.73
N LEU A 39 2.86 -2.60 13.77
CA LEU A 39 3.16 -4.01 14.07
C LEU A 39 4.44 -4.17 14.87
N GLU A 40 5.50 -3.46 14.52
CA GLU A 40 6.77 -3.51 15.26
C GLU A 40 6.61 -3.00 16.69
N ALA A 41 5.78 -1.99 16.88
CA ALA A 41 5.47 -1.47 18.20
C ALA A 41 4.58 -2.40 19.01
N GLY A 42 4.02 -3.44 18.39
CA GLY A 42 3.12 -4.38 19.06
C GLY A 42 1.71 -3.84 19.27
N ASP A 43 1.36 -2.72 18.65
CA ASP A 43 0.05 -2.10 18.76
C ASP A 43 -0.91 -2.67 17.72
N LEU A 44 -1.51 -3.81 18.02
CA LEU A 44 -2.42 -4.51 17.12
C LEU A 44 -3.71 -3.73 16.88
N GLN A 45 -4.17 -2.97 17.86
CA GLN A 45 -5.38 -2.16 17.73
C GLN A 45 -5.19 -1.06 16.69
N ALA A 46 -4.02 -0.42 16.67
CA ALA A 46 -3.68 0.58 15.66
C ALA A 46 -3.34 -0.06 14.32
N ALA A 47 -2.71 -1.24 14.34
CA ALA A 47 -2.31 -1.93 13.11
C ALA A 47 -3.48 -2.42 12.28
N GLU A 48 -4.57 -2.86 12.91
CA GLU A 48 -5.74 -3.39 12.19
C GLU A 48 -6.35 -2.38 11.20
N PRO A 49 -6.72 -1.16 11.61
CA PRO A 49 -7.25 -0.17 10.66
C PRO A 49 -6.21 0.27 9.62
N LEU A 50 -4.93 0.30 9.99
CA LEU A 50 -3.86 0.62 9.06
C LEU A 50 -3.69 -0.47 8.00
N LEU A 51 -3.87 -1.73 8.37
CA LEU A 51 -3.88 -2.86 7.43
C LEU A 51 -5.02 -2.73 6.43
N ARG A 52 -6.23 -2.43 6.91
CA ARG A 52 -7.39 -2.23 6.04
C ARG A 52 -7.17 -1.08 5.07
N GLU A 53 -6.60 0.01 5.54
CA GLU A 53 -6.28 1.17 4.70
C GLU A 53 -5.23 0.82 3.64
N ALA A 54 -4.16 0.11 4.02
CA ALA A 54 -3.14 -0.34 3.09
C ALA A 54 -3.72 -1.25 2.01
N CYS A 55 -4.56 -2.21 2.39
CA CYS A 55 -5.24 -3.11 1.45
C CYS A 55 -6.15 -2.34 0.50
N ARG A 56 -6.90 -1.37 1.02
CA ARG A 56 -7.77 -0.51 0.21
C ARG A 56 -6.98 0.28 -0.81
N LYS A 57 -5.84 0.85 -0.40
CA LYS A 57 -4.96 1.59 -1.32
C LYS A 57 -4.33 0.69 -2.36
N LEU A 58 -3.98 -0.54 -2.01
CA LEU A 58 -3.50 -1.54 -2.97
C LEU A 58 -4.56 -1.87 -4.01
N ASP A 59 -5.80 -2.09 -3.60
CA ASP A 59 -6.91 -2.37 -4.51
C ASP A 59 -7.18 -1.19 -5.45
N LYS A 60 -7.15 0.04 -4.93
CA LYS A 60 -7.29 1.25 -5.74
C LYS A 60 -6.15 1.38 -6.74
N ALA A 61 -4.92 1.05 -6.33
CA ALA A 61 -3.75 1.10 -7.21
C ALA A 61 -3.91 0.13 -8.38
N VAL A 62 -4.47 -1.06 -8.16
CA VAL A 62 -4.80 -2.01 -9.23
C VAL A 62 -5.81 -1.40 -10.20
N THR A 63 -6.89 -0.83 -9.68
CA THR A 63 -7.94 -0.20 -10.50
C THR A 63 -7.39 0.93 -11.35
N LYS A 64 -6.44 1.71 -10.79
CA LYS A 64 -5.81 2.82 -11.50
C LYS A 64 -4.68 2.37 -12.44
N GLY A 65 -4.34 1.10 -12.46
CA GLY A 65 -3.28 0.56 -13.32
C GLY A 65 -1.87 0.85 -12.84
N LEU A 66 -1.68 1.21 -11.58
CA LEU A 66 -0.36 1.47 -11.01
C LEU A 66 0.44 0.20 -10.73
N ILE A 67 -0.24 -0.86 -10.30
CA ILE A 67 0.36 -2.16 -10.04
C ILE A 67 -0.55 -3.25 -10.61
N HIS A 68 0.05 -4.38 -10.94
CA HIS A 68 -0.69 -5.54 -11.42
C HIS A 68 -1.43 -6.21 -10.27
N LYS A 69 -2.60 -6.78 -10.54
CA LYS A 69 -3.43 -7.47 -9.55
C LYS A 69 -2.68 -8.55 -8.79
N ASN A 70 -1.78 -9.28 -9.46
CA ASN A 70 -0.99 -10.34 -8.83
C ASN A 70 0.02 -9.79 -7.81
N ALA A 71 0.66 -8.65 -8.14
CA ALA A 71 1.58 -7.99 -7.22
C ALA A 71 0.83 -7.45 -5.99
N ALA A 72 -0.35 -6.87 -6.20
CA ALA A 72 -1.19 -6.38 -5.11
C ALA A 72 -1.63 -7.54 -4.21
N ALA A 73 -2.06 -8.65 -4.80
CA ALA A 73 -2.48 -9.84 -4.06
C ALA A 73 -1.35 -10.40 -3.19
N ARG A 74 -0.13 -10.45 -3.72
CA ARG A 74 1.05 -10.89 -2.95
C ARG A 74 1.33 -9.95 -1.79
N LYS A 75 1.29 -8.65 -2.01
CA LYS A 75 1.53 -7.66 -0.94
C LYS A 75 0.46 -7.75 0.14
N LYS A 76 -0.80 -7.84 -0.24
CA LYS A 76 -1.91 -8.01 0.70
C LYS A 76 -1.74 -9.28 1.53
N SER A 77 -1.45 -10.39 0.87
CA SER A 77 -1.23 -11.68 1.53
C SER A 77 -0.10 -11.61 2.55
N ARG A 78 1.04 -11.02 2.17
CA ARG A 78 2.19 -10.86 3.08
C ARG A 78 1.87 -9.97 4.27
N LEU A 79 1.15 -8.87 4.05
CA LEU A 79 0.75 -7.98 5.13
C LEU A 79 -0.20 -8.67 6.10
N MET A 80 -1.18 -9.43 5.58
CA MET A 80 -2.11 -10.19 6.39
C MET A 80 -1.42 -11.30 7.18
N GLN A 81 -0.45 -11.99 6.58
CA GLN A 81 0.33 -13.02 7.28
C GLN A 81 1.10 -12.44 8.46
N LYS A 82 1.71 -11.27 8.28
CA LYS A 82 2.42 -10.57 9.37
C LYS A 82 1.47 -10.21 10.51
N PHE A 83 0.28 -9.74 10.18
CA PHE A 83 -0.74 -9.41 11.17
C PHE A 83 -1.21 -10.66 11.92
N ASN A 84 -1.53 -11.73 11.20
CA ASN A 84 -1.97 -12.99 11.80
C ASN A 84 -0.90 -13.57 12.71
N LYS A 85 0.36 -13.51 12.31
CA LYS A 85 1.48 -13.96 13.12
C LYS A 85 1.59 -13.16 14.42
N ALA A 86 1.45 -11.85 14.33
CA ALA A 86 1.48 -10.96 15.50
C ALA A 86 0.29 -11.24 16.44
N VAL A 87 -0.89 -11.46 15.89
CA VAL A 87 -2.10 -11.82 16.65
C VAL A 87 -1.92 -13.17 17.34
N GLN A 88 -1.36 -14.16 16.64
CA GLN A 88 -1.10 -15.48 17.23
C GLN A 88 -0.13 -15.39 18.41
N GLN A 89 0.93 -14.62 18.27
CA GLN A 89 1.89 -14.40 19.36
C GLN A 89 1.24 -13.72 20.56
N SER A 90 0.41 -12.70 20.30
CA SER A 90 -0.35 -12.01 21.34
C SER A 90 -1.41 -12.95 21.96
N GLY A 91 -2.12 -13.70 21.14
CA GLY A 91 -3.12 -14.66 21.57
C GLY A 91 -2.54 -15.78 22.42
N GLN A 92 -1.35 -16.29 22.07
CA GLN A 92 -0.63 -17.28 22.87
C GLN A 92 -0.27 -16.72 24.25
N THR A 93 0.16 -15.46 24.30
CA THR A 93 0.47 -14.77 25.55
C THR A 93 -0.79 -14.62 26.41
N GLU A 94 -1.89 -14.24 25.83
CA GLU A 94 -3.18 -14.13 26.53
C GLU A 94 -3.67 -15.48 27.04
N GLN A 95 -3.56 -16.52 26.22
CA GLN A 95 -3.93 -17.88 26.62
C GLN A 95 -3.04 -18.40 27.74
N ALA A 96 -1.77 -18.04 27.73
CA ALA A 96 -0.84 -18.42 28.80
C ALA A 96 -1.18 -17.74 30.12
N THR A 97 -1.78 -16.56 30.08
CA THR A 97 -2.19 -15.83 31.30
C THR A 97 -3.60 -16.18 31.77
N ALA A 98 -4.35 -16.78 30.91
CA ALA A 98 -5.71 -17.23 31.24
C ALA A 98 -5.66 -18.60 31.91
#